data_317419c9c5a692b051f1d72f104277dd
#
_entry.id   317419c9c5a692b051f1d72f104277dd
#
_cell.length_a   1.000
_cell.length_b   1.000
_cell.length_c   1.000
_cell.angle_alpha   90.00
_cell.angle_beta   90.00
_cell.angle_gamma   90.00
#
_symmetry.space_group_name_H-M   'P 1'
#
loop_
_entity.id
_entity.type
_entity.pdbx_description
1 polymer ?
#
loop_
_entity_poly.entity_id
_entity_poly.type
_entity_poly.pdbx_seq_one_letter_code
_entity_poly.pdbx_strand_id
1 'polypeptide(L)'
;MYEGILNPVKTPPIPNKISPSFVGELDNCGLRYAWQISKEPGQLPLSPKVRLGTIIHRIYNLASKGEITIANFSQIWLTEVKKEEDKMSSSWLERNFVPLIKSVSEFELKRVQTLNYISRIPEKTHHHAPFNSNNSIEPEKYLSSENWKLSGQIDAIITTEHGTIIRDYKTGKVYEDSEEGEVLKNSYKNQLMLYAFLYKQERNEWPIKLEIVTSQGEVIDIPYEKSDCENLAQNSLAKLKNLAEKIDSLQEDPLRIIELGNPGDTCAWCQYRPSCPAYKDFRKKNAYPEGTNRFDLWGTFNGLKKSRAPFIVLELKIEGKLISIQDLNPILHPILDKLTENDSVGIFNAKISRNKQSYLVDLSTVLYKIT
;
A
#
# COMPACT_ATOMS: atom_id res chain seq x y z
N MET A 1 12.91 16.96 -4.53
CA MET A 1 11.87 17.47 -3.61
C MET A 1 12.57 17.76 -2.29
N TYR A 2 12.46 18.97 -1.76
CA TYR A 2 13.10 19.29 -0.48
C TYR A 2 12.37 18.55 0.65
N GLU A 3 13.14 17.91 1.54
CA GLU A 3 12.59 17.18 2.69
C GLU A 3 11.70 18.10 3.54
N GLY A 4 10.45 17.72 3.74
CA GLY A 4 9.52 18.47 4.59
C GLY A 4 8.85 19.70 3.96
N ILE A 5 8.94 19.94 2.64
CA ILE A 5 8.15 20.97 1.97
C ILE A 5 7.04 20.31 1.18
N LEU A 6 5.80 20.68 1.50
CA LEU A 6 4.60 20.20 0.80
C LEU A 6 4.21 21.23 -0.26
N ASN A 7 4.36 20.83 -1.51
CA ASN A 7 3.89 21.64 -2.64
C ASN A 7 2.38 21.57 -2.80
N PRO A 8 1.77 22.56 -3.47
CA PRO A 8 0.35 22.53 -3.81
C PRO A 8 -0.05 21.25 -4.54
N VAL A 9 -1.29 20.87 -4.37
CA VAL A 9 -1.89 19.69 -5.01
C VAL A 9 -1.78 19.80 -6.51
N LYS A 10 -1.25 18.77 -7.15
CA LYS A 10 -1.26 18.65 -8.61
C LYS A 10 -2.49 17.88 -9.05
N THR A 11 -3.14 18.33 -10.09
CA THR A 11 -4.16 17.55 -10.78
C THR A 11 -3.54 16.22 -11.20
N PRO A 12 -4.13 15.07 -10.84
CA PRO A 12 -3.61 13.79 -11.27
C PRO A 12 -3.71 13.64 -12.78
N PRO A 13 -2.79 12.93 -13.43
CA PRO A 13 -2.97 12.58 -14.83
C PRO A 13 -4.18 11.66 -15.00
N ILE A 14 -4.80 11.73 -16.19
CA ILE A 14 -5.97 10.91 -16.52
C ILE A 14 -5.56 9.42 -16.52
N PRO A 15 -6.18 8.58 -15.68
CA PRO A 15 -5.85 7.16 -15.64
C PRO A 15 -6.36 6.47 -16.92
N ASN A 16 -5.50 5.69 -17.55
CA ASN A 16 -5.77 5.03 -18.82
C ASN A 16 -5.89 3.50 -18.72
N LYS A 17 -5.77 2.95 -17.50
CA LYS A 17 -5.81 1.51 -17.27
C LYS A 17 -6.42 1.15 -15.91
N ILE A 18 -6.92 -0.07 -15.81
CA ILE A 18 -7.37 -0.71 -14.59
C ILE A 18 -6.29 -1.68 -14.14
N SER A 19 -5.90 -1.60 -12.87
CA SER A 19 -5.05 -2.60 -12.23
C SER A 19 -5.91 -3.46 -11.30
N PRO A 20 -5.94 -4.79 -11.47
CA PRO A 20 -6.68 -5.67 -10.56
C PRO A 20 -6.31 -5.46 -9.09
N SER A 21 -5.02 -5.25 -8.80
CA SER A 21 -4.54 -5.02 -7.43
C SER A 21 -5.03 -3.71 -6.81
N PHE A 22 -5.51 -2.76 -7.61
CA PHE A 22 -5.99 -1.45 -7.15
C PHE A 22 -7.47 -1.22 -7.47
N VAL A 23 -8.20 -2.23 -7.95
CA VAL A 23 -9.62 -2.05 -8.32
C VAL A 23 -10.47 -1.56 -7.15
N GLY A 24 -10.19 -2.02 -5.94
CA GLY A 24 -10.87 -1.54 -4.73
C GLY A 24 -10.66 -0.04 -4.47
N GLU A 25 -9.53 0.52 -4.89
CA GLU A 25 -9.27 1.95 -4.74
C GLU A 25 -10.08 2.79 -5.74
N LEU A 26 -10.34 2.26 -6.93
CA LEU A 26 -11.22 2.91 -7.91
C LEU A 26 -12.65 3.07 -7.35
N ASP A 27 -13.10 2.15 -6.52
CA ASP A 27 -14.38 2.23 -5.83
C ASP A 27 -14.34 3.15 -4.60
N ASN A 28 -13.24 3.09 -3.85
CA ASN A 28 -13.12 3.80 -2.59
C ASN A 28 -12.80 5.28 -2.76
N CYS A 29 -11.87 5.63 -3.66
CA CYS A 29 -11.43 7.02 -3.85
C CYS A 29 -10.75 7.23 -5.20
N GLY A 30 -11.44 7.87 -6.14
CA GLY A 30 -10.94 8.15 -7.49
C GLY A 30 -9.61 8.93 -7.50
N LEU A 31 -9.45 9.90 -6.60
CA LEU A 31 -8.23 10.70 -6.49
C LEU A 31 -7.03 9.83 -6.10
N ARG A 32 -7.21 8.98 -5.09
CA ARG A 32 -6.17 8.03 -4.66
C ARG A 32 -5.81 7.06 -5.77
N TYR A 33 -6.82 6.51 -6.45
CA TYR A 33 -6.62 5.63 -7.59
C TYR A 33 -5.79 6.28 -8.69
N ALA A 34 -6.15 7.50 -9.10
CA ALA A 34 -5.44 8.22 -10.15
C ALA A 34 -3.96 8.48 -9.79
N TRP A 35 -3.67 8.89 -8.54
CA TRP A 35 -2.29 9.05 -8.08
C TRP A 35 -1.51 7.74 -8.04
N GLN A 36 -2.12 6.64 -7.59
CA GLN A 36 -1.46 5.33 -7.56
C GLN A 36 -1.14 4.78 -8.94
N ILE A 37 -2.09 4.86 -9.88
CA ILE A 37 -1.89 4.38 -11.26
C ILE A 37 -0.83 5.19 -12.00
N SER A 38 -0.75 6.50 -11.74
CA SER A 38 0.28 7.37 -12.31
C SER A 38 1.62 7.28 -11.58
N LYS A 39 1.72 6.44 -10.54
CA LYS A 39 2.92 6.28 -9.72
C LYS A 39 3.39 7.58 -9.07
N GLU A 40 2.45 8.46 -8.71
CA GLU A 40 2.79 9.66 -7.96
C GLU A 40 3.47 9.26 -6.64
N PRO A 41 4.58 9.88 -6.26
CA PRO A 41 5.26 9.56 -5.02
C PRO A 41 4.37 9.78 -3.80
N GLY A 42 4.33 8.79 -2.91
CA GLY A 42 3.65 8.93 -1.62
C GLY A 42 4.31 10.01 -0.76
N GLN A 43 3.52 10.71 0.01
CA GLN A 43 3.96 11.79 0.90
C GLN A 43 4.06 11.34 2.38
N LEU A 44 3.60 10.15 2.66
CA LEU A 44 3.76 9.49 3.96
C LEU A 44 4.50 8.17 3.78
N PRO A 45 5.24 7.72 4.80
CA PRO A 45 5.98 6.48 4.70
C PRO A 45 5.05 5.29 4.51
N LEU A 46 5.47 4.30 3.75
CA LEU A 46 4.87 2.99 3.78
C LEU A 46 5.13 2.31 5.13
N SER A 47 4.16 1.54 5.59
CA SER A 47 4.39 0.71 6.77
C SER A 47 5.56 -0.25 6.53
N PRO A 48 6.50 -0.40 7.49
CA PRO A 48 7.57 -1.40 7.40
C PRO A 48 7.06 -2.83 7.15
N LYS A 49 5.84 -3.14 7.60
CA LYS A 49 5.18 -4.44 7.32
C LYS A 49 4.91 -4.64 5.82
N VAL A 50 4.56 -3.58 5.09
CA VAL A 50 4.38 -3.65 3.62
C VAL A 50 5.71 -3.94 2.93
N ARG A 51 6.80 -3.32 3.41
CA ARG A 51 8.16 -3.59 2.90
C ARG A 51 8.58 -5.05 3.14
N LEU A 52 8.32 -5.58 4.33
CA LEU A 52 8.53 -7.01 4.60
C LEU A 52 7.67 -7.90 3.70
N GLY A 53 6.40 -7.52 3.45
CA GLY A 53 5.54 -8.21 2.48
C GLY A 53 6.15 -8.28 1.09
N THR A 54 6.73 -7.19 0.59
CA THR A 54 7.43 -7.14 -0.70
C THR A 54 8.61 -8.12 -0.75
N ILE A 55 9.38 -8.25 0.34
CA ILE A 55 10.48 -9.23 0.44
C ILE A 55 9.93 -10.65 0.32
N ILE A 56 8.87 -10.96 1.07
CA ILE A 56 8.26 -12.31 1.07
C ILE A 56 7.72 -12.67 -0.32
N HIS A 57 7.04 -11.74 -1.02
CA HIS A 57 6.60 -11.98 -2.39
C HIS A 57 7.75 -12.30 -3.33
N ARG A 58 8.89 -11.59 -3.25
CA ARG A 58 10.08 -11.93 -4.05
C ARG A 58 10.62 -13.31 -3.73
N ILE A 59 10.64 -13.68 -2.45
CA ILE A 59 11.06 -15.03 -2.02
C ILE A 59 10.14 -16.10 -2.62
N TYR A 60 8.82 -15.90 -2.59
CA TYR A 60 7.87 -16.84 -3.20
C TYR A 60 8.05 -16.95 -4.71
N ASN A 61 8.33 -15.83 -5.39
CA ASN A 61 8.65 -15.85 -6.80
C ASN A 61 9.95 -16.65 -7.10
N LEU A 62 11.01 -16.43 -6.33
CA LEU A 62 12.25 -17.22 -6.46
C LEU A 62 11.99 -18.71 -6.21
N ALA A 63 11.14 -19.04 -5.25
CA ALA A 63 10.75 -20.41 -4.97
C ALA A 63 9.98 -21.07 -6.12
N SER A 64 9.05 -20.35 -6.74
CA SER A 64 8.29 -20.85 -7.88
C SER A 64 9.17 -21.10 -9.12
N LYS A 65 10.28 -20.35 -9.25
CA LYS A 65 11.31 -20.56 -10.28
C LYS A 65 12.28 -21.69 -9.95
N GLY A 66 12.27 -22.21 -8.71
CA GLY A 66 13.23 -23.19 -8.22
C GLY A 66 14.61 -22.61 -7.90
N GLU A 67 14.71 -21.27 -7.75
CA GLU A 67 15.95 -20.55 -7.47
C GLU A 67 16.29 -20.51 -5.97
N ILE A 68 15.33 -20.87 -5.09
CA ILE A 68 15.53 -20.92 -3.64
C ILE A 68 15.19 -22.30 -3.10
N THR A 69 16.04 -22.77 -2.18
CA THR A 69 15.91 -24.04 -1.43
C THR A 69 16.11 -23.77 0.05
N ILE A 70 15.85 -24.77 0.89
CA ILE A 70 16.14 -24.67 2.33
C ILE A 70 17.63 -24.32 2.57
N ALA A 71 18.53 -24.90 1.78
CA ALA A 71 19.97 -24.73 1.94
C ALA A 71 20.46 -23.30 1.70
N ASN A 72 19.88 -22.59 0.72
CA ASN A 72 20.29 -21.22 0.37
C ASN A 72 19.34 -20.13 0.89
N PHE A 73 18.24 -20.51 1.54
CA PHE A 73 17.21 -19.59 2.01
C PHE A 73 17.77 -18.45 2.85
N SER A 74 18.59 -18.74 3.86
CA SER A 74 19.10 -17.71 4.77
C SER A 74 19.92 -16.64 4.05
N GLN A 75 20.74 -17.04 3.08
CA GLN A 75 21.54 -16.10 2.29
C GLN A 75 20.66 -15.24 1.39
N ILE A 76 19.71 -15.85 0.70
CA ILE A 76 18.80 -15.12 -0.21
C ILE A 76 17.91 -14.17 0.61
N TRP A 77 17.37 -14.62 1.75
CA TRP A 77 16.59 -13.77 2.65
C TRP A 77 17.36 -12.50 3.04
N LEU A 78 18.59 -12.65 3.53
CA LEU A 78 19.42 -11.50 3.90
C LEU A 78 19.70 -10.58 2.72
N THR A 79 19.91 -11.13 1.53
CA THR A 79 20.12 -10.36 0.30
C THR A 79 18.88 -9.53 -0.06
N GLU A 80 17.69 -10.13 -0.01
CA GLU A 80 16.44 -9.42 -0.35
C GLU A 80 16.07 -8.38 0.73
N VAL A 81 16.32 -8.68 2.01
CA VAL A 81 16.18 -7.69 3.10
C VAL A 81 17.10 -6.50 2.85
N LYS A 82 18.39 -6.76 2.59
CA LYS A 82 19.37 -5.69 2.31
C LYS A 82 18.96 -4.82 1.14
N LYS A 83 18.54 -5.42 0.02
CA LYS A 83 18.04 -4.67 -1.15
C LYS A 83 16.86 -3.74 -0.82
N GLU A 84 15.94 -4.20 0.04
CA GLU A 84 14.79 -3.38 0.41
C GLU A 84 15.18 -2.29 1.40
N GLU A 85 16.04 -2.59 2.38
CA GLU A 85 16.57 -1.61 3.32
C GLU A 85 17.40 -0.52 2.63
N ASP A 86 18.15 -0.84 1.57
CA ASP A 86 18.88 0.15 0.77
C ASP A 86 17.93 1.13 0.08
N LYS A 87 16.79 0.64 -0.44
CA LYS A 87 15.75 1.51 -1.00
C LYS A 87 15.11 2.41 0.07
N MET A 88 14.80 1.83 1.24
CA MET A 88 14.24 2.59 2.35
C MET A 88 15.22 3.66 2.85
N SER A 89 16.51 3.33 2.93
CA SER A 89 17.56 4.25 3.36
C SER A 89 17.72 5.45 2.42
N SER A 90 17.42 5.28 1.13
CA SER A 90 17.44 6.36 0.15
C SER A 90 16.20 7.28 0.21
N SER A 91 15.15 6.86 0.92
CA SER A 91 13.92 7.62 1.11
C SER A 91 13.95 8.39 2.45
N TRP A 92 13.83 9.70 2.41
CA TRP A 92 13.75 10.50 3.64
C TRP A 92 12.52 10.15 4.51
N LEU A 93 11.44 9.63 3.91
CA LEU A 93 10.24 9.18 4.61
C LEU A 93 10.44 7.85 5.34
N GLU A 94 11.34 6.98 4.86
CA GLU A 94 11.41 5.58 5.30
C GLU A 94 12.74 5.20 5.95
N ARG A 95 13.79 6.01 5.79
CA ARG A 95 15.13 5.71 6.32
C ARG A 95 15.17 5.42 7.82
N ASN A 96 14.24 6.02 8.57
CA ASN A 96 14.17 5.86 10.02
C ASN A 96 13.60 4.48 10.45
N PHE A 97 13.06 3.71 9.52
CA PHE A 97 12.58 2.34 9.77
C PHE A 97 13.64 1.26 9.52
N VAL A 98 14.83 1.64 9.10
CA VAL A 98 15.95 0.70 8.91
C VAL A 98 16.74 0.59 10.22
N PRO A 99 17.06 -0.65 10.66
CA PRO A 99 16.78 -1.91 10.01
C PRO A 99 15.35 -2.44 10.27
N LEU A 100 14.80 -3.17 9.28
CA LEU A 100 13.42 -3.71 9.32
C LEU A 100 13.17 -4.60 10.53
N ILE A 101 14.15 -5.38 10.95
CA ILE A 101 14.05 -6.26 12.13
C ILE A 101 13.70 -5.49 13.43
N LYS A 102 14.05 -4.21 13.53
CA LYS A 102 13.69 -3.37 14.68
C LYS A 102 12.34 -2.68 14.50
N SER A 103 11.88 -2.54 13.26
CA SER A 103 10.67 -1.78 12.91
C SER A 103 9.45 -2.67 12.69
N VAL A 104 9.63 -3.98 12.55
CA VAL A 104 8.54 -4.96 12.36
C VAL A 104 8.60 -6.00 13.46
N SER A 105 7.65 -5.97 14.37
CA SER A 105 7.60 -6.90 15.53
C SER A 105 7.53 -8.37 15.13
N GLU A 106 6.85 -8.68 14.00
CA GLU A 106 6.71 -10.05 13.51
C GLU A 106 7.79 -10.46 12.50
N PHE A 107 8.92 -9.73 12.40
CA PHE A 107 9.94 -9.96 11.37
C PHE A 107 10.46 -11.41 11.37
N GLU A 108 10.92 -11.92 12.52
CA GLU A 108 11.44 -13.30 12.63
C GLU A 108 10.33 -14.35 12.46
N LEU A 109 9.12 -14.08 12.98
CA LEU A 109 7.98 -14.96 12.76
C LEU A 109 7.69 -15.13 11.26
N LYS A 110 7.66 -14.02 10.52
CA LYS A 110 7.44 -14.03 9.06
C LYS A 110 8.56 -14.73 8.31
N ARG A 111 9.82 -14.57 8.75
CA ARG A 111 10.95 -15.29 8.18
C ARG A 111 10.79 -16.81 8.33
N VAL A 112 10.44 -17.28 9.54
CA VAL A 112 10.21 -18.70 9.80
C VAL A 112 9.00 -19.24 9.02
N GLN A 113 7.91 -18.50 8.97
CA GLN A 113 6.74 -18.88 8.16
C GLN A 113 7.10 -19.03 6.67
N THR A 114 7.90 -18.10 6.14
CA THR A 114 8.38 -18.14 4.75
C THR A 114 9.28 -19.37 4.52
N LEU A 115 10.21 -19.67 5.43
CA LEU A 115 11.03 -20.88 5.35
C LEU A 115 10.17 -22.15 5.35
N ASN A 116 9.19 -22.23 6.24
CA ASN A 116 8.27 -23.36 6.31
C ASN A 116 7.45 -23.53 5.03
N TYR A 117 7.07 -22.43 4.37
CA TYR A 117 6.43 -22.49 3.05
C TYR A 117 7.39 -23.10 2.01
N ILE A 118 8.65 -22.61 1.95
CA ILE A 118 9.66 -23.12 1.02
C ILE A 118 9.92 -24.61 1.23
N SER A 119 9.98 -25.07 2.50
CA SER A 119 10.22 -26.49 2.81
C SER A 119 9.14 -27.45 2.34
N ARG A 120 7.93 -26.94 2.05
CA ARG A 120 6.79 -27.73 1.53
C ARG A 120 6.75 -27.77 -0.01
N ILE A 121 7.54 -26.93 -0.68
CA ILE A 121 7.64 -26.97 -2.14
C ILE A 121 8.55 -28.15 -2.49
N PRO A 122 8.09 -29.11 -3.31
CA PRO A 122 8.93 -30.24 -3.74
C PRO A 122 10.20 -29.70 -4.40
N GLU A 123 11.36 -30.13 -3.93
CA GLU A 123 12.60 -29.83 -4.65
C GLU A 123 12.49 -30.41 -6.06
N LYS A 124 12.66 -29.56 -7.07
CA LYS A 124 12.84 -30.02 -8.45
C LYS A 124 14.17 -30.77 -8.45
N THR A 125 14.13 -32.07 -8.20
CA THR A 125 15.30 -32.93 -8.32
C THR A 125 15.78 -32.85 -9.77
N HIS A 126 17.00 -32.39 -9.98
CA HIS A 126 17.70 -32.34 -11.28
C HIS A 126 18.00 -33.74 -11.85
N HIS A 127 17.39 -34.80 -11.36
CA HIS A 127 17.54 -36.17 -11.83
C HIS A 127 16.18 -36.71 -12.31
N HIS A 128 16.06 -36.77 -13.64
CA HIS A 128 15.28 -37.69 -14.47
C HIS A 128 14.26 -38.61 -13.77
N ALA A 129 13.23 -38.03 -13.13
CA ALA A 129 11.95 -38.70 -13.10
C ALA A 129 11.08 -38.04 -14.19
N PRO A 130 10.32 -38.77 -15.00
CA PRO A 130 9.39 -38.15 -15.92
C PRO A 130 8.29 -37.47 -15.09
N PHE A 131 8.52 -36.21 -14.76
CA PHE A 131 7.42 -35.32 -14.36
C PHE A 131 6.45 -35.38 -15.54
N ASN A 132 5.20 -35.75 -15.29
CA ASN A 132 4.15 -35.67 -16.30
C ASN A 132 4.32 -34.30 -16.98
N SER A 133 4.62 -34.31 -18.27
CA SER A 133 5.14 -33.20 -19.06
C SER A 133 4.17 -32.02 -19.22
N ASN A 134 3.08 -31.98 -18.47
CA ASN A 134 1.98 -31.04 -18.63
C ASN A 134 1.83 -29.99 -17.49
N ASN A 135 2.63 -30.06 -16.42
CA ASN A 135 2.53 -29.06 -15.33
C ASN A 135 3.60 -27.97 -15.51
N SER A 136 3.16 -26.71 -15.64
CA SER A 136 4.06 -25.56 -15.71
C SER A 136 3.62 -24.45 -14.76
N ILE A 137 4.57 -23.63 -14.31
CA ILE A 137 4.31 -22.43 -13.49
C ILE A 137 4.91 -21.24 -14.23
N GLU A 138 4.09 -20.25 -14.52
CA GLU A 138 4.50 -18.94 -15.01
C GLU A 138 4.43 -17.94 -13.83
N PRO A 139 5.54 -17.64 -13.14
CA PRO A 139 5.55 -16.69 -12.04
C PRO A 139 5.63 -15.25 -12.53
N GLU A 140 5.00 -14.33 -11.81
CA GLU A 140 4.98 -12.89 -12.08
C GLU A 140 4.61 -12.54 -13.53
N LYS A 141 3.63 -13.25 -14.06
CA LYS A 141 3.19 -13.05 -15.44
C LYS A 141 2.40 -11.76 -15.59
N TYR A 142 2.90 -10.86 -16.42
CA TYR A 142 2.16 -9.67 -16.81
C TYR A 142 1.22 -9.98 -17.97
N LEU A 143 -0.07 -9.65 -17.78
CA LEU A 143 -1.11 -9.75 -18.80
C LEU A 143 -1.73 -8.38 -19.07
N SER A 144 -2.24 -8.14 -20.26
CA SER A 144 -2.90 -6.90 -20.63
C SER A 144 -3.99 -7.08 -21.68
N SER A 145 -5.02 -6.24 -21.60
CA SER A 145 -6.08 -6.15 -22.60
C SER A 145 -6.41 -4.67 -22.87
N GLU A 146 -6.02 -4.20 -24.05
CA GLU A 146 -6.23 -2.80 -24.46
C GLU A 146 -7.73 -2.46 -24.58
N ASN A 147 -8.54 -3.38 -25.09
CA ASN A 147 -9.98 -3.17 -25.25
C ASN A 147 -10.68 -2.92 -23.91
N TRP A 148 -10.21 -3.57 -22.84
CA TRP A 148 -10.73 -3.47 -21.49
C TRP A 148 -9.96 -2.50 -20.62
N LYS A 149 -8.89 -1.89 -21.13
CA LYS A 149 -7.97 -1.06 -20.35
C LYS A 149 -7.50 -1.76 -19.07
N LEU A 150 -7.41 -3.09 -19.10
CA LEU A 150 -7.09 -3.92 -17.95
C LEU A 150 -5.68 -4.49 -18.10
N SER A 151 -4.86 -4.34 -17.08
CA SER A 151 -3.52 -4.91 -17.06
C SER A 151 -3.03 -5.15 -15.65
N GLY A 152 -2.26 -6.21 -15.46
CA GLY A 152 -1.69 -6.53 -14.15
C GLY A 152 -0.71 -7.68 -14.20
N GLN A 153 0.02 -7.83 -13.11
CA GLN A 153 0.97 -8.91 -12.89
C GLN A 153 0.34 -9.94 -11.95
N ILE A 154 0.18 -11.16 -12.43
CA ILE A 154 -0.34 -12.30 -11.68
C ILE A 154 0.85 -12.95 -10.98
N ASP A 155 0.74 -13.23 -9.67
CA ASP A 155 1.84 -13.82 -8.90
C ASP A 155 2.25 -15.20 -9.41
N ALA A 156 1.29 -16.07 -9.75
CA ALA A 156 1.57 -17.34 -10.42
C ALA A 156 0.38 -17.83 -11.26
N ILE A 157 0.67 -18.29 -12.48
CA ILE A 157 -0.23 -19.06 -13.34
C ILE A 157 0.29 -20.49 -13.35
N ILE A 158 -0.52 -21.43 -12.88
CA ILE A 158 -0.17 -22.85 -12.75
C ILE A 158 -1.00 -23.64 -13.74
N THR A 159 -0.36 -24.19 -14.76
CA THR A 159 -1.01 -25.09 -15.71
C THR A 159 -0.88 -26.53 -15.22
N THR A 160 -1.99 -27.26 -15.18
CA THR A 160 -2.07 -28.66 -14.80
C THR A 160 -2.76 -29.47 -15.91
N GLU A 161 -2.77 -30.79 -15.82
CA GLU A 161 -3.52 -31.65 -16.74
C GLU A 161 -5.04 -31.39 -16.72
N HIS A 162 -5.58 -30.79 -15.64
CA HIS A 162 -6.99 -30.48 -15.48
C HIS A 162 -7.36 -29.06 -15.91
N GLY A 163 -6.37 -28.19 -16.14
CA GLY A 163 -6.55 -26.80 -16.52
C GLY A 163 -5.68 -25.85 -15.72
N THR A 164 -5.98 -24.56 -15.82
CA THR A 164 -5.15 -23.49 -15.27
C THR A 164 -5.68 -22.99 -13.93
N ILE A 165 -4.76 -22.76 -12.98
CA ILE A 165 -5.01 -22.16 -11.66
C ILE A 165 -4.34 -20.79 -11.63
N ILE A 166 -5.05 -19.75 -11.19
CA ILE A 166 -4.47 -18.45 -10.90
C ILE A 166 -4.28 -18.34 -9.39
N ARG A 167 -3.05 -18.07 -8.97
CA ARG A 167 -2.65 -17.95 -7.58
C ARG A 167 -2.13 -16.56 -7.28
N ASP A 168 -2.54 -16.03 -6.11
CA ASP A 168 -2.07 -14.78 -5.55
C ASP A 168 -1.55 -15.01 -4.13
N TYR A 169 -0.39 -14.42 -3.78
CA TYR A 169 0.22 -14.55 -2.47
C TYR A 169 -0.17 -13.40 -1.56
N LYS A 170 -0.62 -13.70 -0.35
CA LYS A 170 -0.99 -12.67 0.64
C LYS A 170 -0.20 -12.84 1.94
N THR A 171 0.53 -11.81 2.32
CA THR A 171 1.36 -11.79 3.53
C THR A 171 0.67 -11.15 4.73
N GLY A 172 -0.41 -10.39 4.49
CA GLY A 172 -1.25 -9.74 5.50
C GLY A 172 -2.50 -10.55 5.88
N LYS A 173 -3.37 -9.95 6.71
CA LYS A 173 -4.69 -10.52 7.08
C LYS A 173 -5.56 -10.58 5.82
N VAL A 174 -6.07 -11.77 5.49
CA VAL A 174 -6.91 -12.00 4.30
C VAL A 174 -8.40 -11.86 4.59
N TYR A 175 -8.78 -12.03 5.84
CA TYR A 175 -10.16 -11.87 6.32
C TYR A 175 -10.37 -10.50 6.97
N GLU A 176 -11.60 -10.04 6.97
CA GLU A 176 -12.08 -8.87 7.70
C GLU A 176 -13.28 -9.23 8.56
N ASP A 177 -13.48 -8.48 9.64
CA ASP A 177 -14.60 -8.71 10.55
C ASP A 177 -15.89 -8.22 9.89
N SER A 178 -16.96 -9.03 9.95
CA SER A 178 -18.31 -8.69 9.54
C SER A 178 -19.29 -9.03 10.65
N GLU A 179 -20.56 -8.64 10.49
CA GLU A 179 -21.62 -8.98 11.44
C GLU A 179 -21.86 -10.51 11.53
N GLU A 180 -21.54 -11.25 10.47
CA GLU A 180 -21.69 -12.71 10.37
C GLU A 180 -20.40 -13.48 10.73
N GLY A 181 -19.34 -12.79 11.13
CA GLY A 181 -18.04 -13.37 11.43
C GLY A 181 -16.93 -12.91 10.47
N GLU A 182 -15.80 -13.62 10.46
CA GLU A 182 -14.69 -13.30 9.54
C GLU A 182 -15.05 -13.69 8.11
N VAL A 183 -14.99 -12.71 7.19
CA VAL A 183 -15.21 -12.91 5.75
C VAL A 183 -13.95 -12.57 4.96
N LEU A 184 -13.76 -13.24 3.83
CA LEU A 184 -12.68 -12.92 2.91
C LEU A 184 -12.87 -11.51 2.36
N LYS A 185 -11.80 -10.72 2.35
CA LYS A 185 -11.84 -9.35 1.80
C LYS A 185 -12.29 -9.32 0.35
N ASN A 186 -13.36 -8.57 0.08
CA ASN A 186 -13.89 -8.41 -1.27
C ASN A 186 -12.83 -7.86 -2.25
N SER A 187 -11.89 -7.04 -1.81
CA SER A 187 -10.81 -6.54 -2.65
C SER A 187 -9.94 -7.65 -3.23
N TYR A 188 -9.70 -8.74 -2.48
CA TYR A 188 -8.92 -9.89 -2.95
C TYR A 188 -9.72 -10.77 -3.90
N LYS A 189 -11.01 -10.98 -3.60
CA LYS A 189 -11.91 -11.67 -4.52
C LYS A 189 -11.99 -10.95 -5.87
N ASN A 190 -12.24 -9.65 -5.85
CA ASN A 190 -12.33 -8.82 -7.06
C ASN A 190 -11.01 -8.80 -7.85
N GLN A 191 -9.87 -8.74 -7.16
CA GLN A 191 -8.55 -8.82 -7.79
C GLN A 191 -8.41 -10.12 -8.60
N LEU A 192 -8.70 -11.27 -7.99
CA LEU A 192 -8.57 -12.57 -8.65
C LEU A 192 -9.59 -12.77 -9.77
N MET A 193 -10.83 -12.29 -9.60
CA MET A 193 -11.84 -12.31 -10.64
C MET A 193 -11.44 -11.50 -11.87
N LEU A 194 -10.82 -10.32 -11.69
CA LEU A 194 -10.28 -9.53 -12.80
C LEU A 194 -9.06 -10.21 -13.43
N TYR A 195 -8.23 -10.91 -12.67
CA TYR A 195 -7.14 -11.72 -13.23
C TYR A 195 -7.69 -12.90 -14.04
N ALA A 196 -8.76 -13.56 -13.59
CA ALA A 196 -9.42 -14.61 -14.36
C ALA A 196 -9.98 -14.10 -15.70
N PHE A 197 -10.63 -12.93 -15.66
CA PHE A 197 -11.12 -12.28 -16.86
C PHE A 197 -9.97 -11.88 -17.81
N LEU A 198 -8.90 -11.29 -17.29
CA LEU A 198 -7.72 -10.89 -18.06
C LEU A 198 -7.04 -12.10 -18.69
N TYR A 199 -6.91 -13.21 -17.96
CA TYR A 199 -6.40 -14.47 -18.47
C TYR A 199 -7.27 -14.98 -19.62
N LYS A 200 -8.61 -14.94 -19.48
CA LYS A 200 -9.57 -15.30 -20.53
C LYS A 200 -9.40 -14.43 -21.78
N GLN A 201 -9.15 -13.13 -21.62
CA GLN A 201 -8.94 -12.22 -22.76
C GLN A 201 -7.65 -12.56 -23.52
N GLU A 202 -6.60 -12.98 -22.85
CA GLU A 202 -5.29 -13.24 -23.45
C GLU A 202 -5.16 -14.69 -23.97
N ARG A 203 -5.72 -15.68 -23.22
CA ARG A 203 -5.54 -17.12 -23.52
C ARG A 203 -6.77 -17.78 -24.16
N ASN A 204 -7.87 -17.05 -24.28
CA ASN A 204 -9.17 -17.52 -24.76
C ASN A 204 -9.77 -18.69 -23.97
N GLU A 205 -9.33 -18.91 -22.73
CA GLU A 205 -9.85 -19.92 -21.80
C GLU A 205 -10.01 -19.36 -20.40
N TRP A 206 -10.91 -19.95 -19.61
CA TRP A 206 -11.08 -19.58 -18.20
C TRP A 206 -10.20 -20.46 -17.31
N PRO A 207 -9.59 -19.90 -16.24
CA PRO A 207 -8.95 -20.73 -15.24
C PRO A 207 -9.97 -21.64 -14.57
N ILE A 208 -9.55 -22.85 -14.19
CA ILE A 208 -10.44 -23.78 -13.47
C ILE A 208 -10.54 -23.41 -11.99
N LYS A 209 -9.59 -22.63 -11.47
CA LYS A 209 -9.52 -22.32 -10.05
C LYS A 209 -8.81 -20.98 -9.83
N LEU A 210 -9.30 -20.24 -8.83
CA LEU A 210 -8.65 -19.06 -8.27
C LEU A 210 -8.28 -19.35 -6.82
N GLU A 211 -7.08 -19.01 -6.38
CA GLU A 211 -6.67 -19.30 -5.02
C GLU A 211 -5.74 -18.21 -4.43
N ILE A 212 -5.84 -18.02 -3.13
CA ILE A 212 -4.92 -17.22 -2.33
C ILE A 212 -4.05 -18.18 -1.52
N VAL A 213 -2.74 -17.90 -1.48
CA VAL A 213 -1.82 -18.59 -0.56
C VAL A 213 -1.33 -17.59 0.48
N THR A 214 -1.60 -17.88 1.75
CA THR A 214 -1.20 -17.04 2.87
C THR A 214 0.26 -17.26 3.24
N SER A 215 0.84 -16.34 4.03
CA SER A 215 2.20 -16.51 4.56
C SER A 215 2.37 -17.72 5.50
N GLN A 216 1.27 -18.34 5.93
CA GLN A 216 1.27 -19.57 6.73
C GLN A 216 1.21 -20.83 5.87
N GLY A 217 1.05 -20.65 4.54
CA GLY A 217 0.92 -21.75 3.58
C GLY A 217 -0.49 -22.30 3.48
N GLU A 218 -1.48 -21.61 4.03
CA GLU A 218 -2.89 -21.94 3.83
C GLU A 218 -3.27 -21.60 2.41
N VAL A 219 -4.00 -22.52 1.74
CA VAL A 219 -4.55 -22.32 0.40
C VAL A 219 -6.05 -22.08 0.53
N ILE A 220 -6.50 -20.91 0.11
CA ILE A 220 -7.89 -20.49 0.18
C ILE A 220 -8.45 -20.46 -1.25
N ASP A 221 -9.42 -21.30 -1.52
CA ASP A 221 -10.12 -21.35 -2.80
C ASP A 221 -11.11 -20.18 -2.91
N ILE A 222 -11.09 -19.50 -4.05
CA ILE A 222 -11.98 -18.38 -4.33
C ILE A 222 -13.01 -18.83 -5.36
N PRO A 223 -14.23 -19.13 -4.93
CA PRO A 223 -15.30 -19.46 -5.87
C PRO A 223 -15.65 -18.24 -6.72
N TYR A 224 -15.88 -18.47 -8.01
CA TYR A 224 -16.25 -17.41 -8.94
C TYR A 224 -17.17 -17.92 -10.04
N GLU A 225 -17.99 -17.02 -10.57
CA GLU A 225 -18.78 -17.24 -11.77
C GLU A 225 -18.22 -16.38 -12.92
N LYS A 226 -18.19 -16.93 -14.13
CA LYS A 226 -17.67 -16.25 -15.32
C LYS A 226 -18.38 -14.94 -15.59
N SER A 227 -19.70 -14.94 -15.46
CA SER A 227 -20.57 -13.76 -15.59
C SER A 227 -20.21 -12.65 -14.59
N ASP A 228 -19.83 -13.01 -13.35
CA ASP A 228 -19.45 -12.04 -12.33
C ASP A 228 -18.13 -11.38 -12.69
N CYS A 229 -17.17 -12.12 -13.24
CA CYS A 229 -15.91 -11.59 -13.73
C CYS A 229 -16.13 -10.59 -14.88
N GLU A 230 -17.00 -10.93 -15.84
CA GLU A 230 -17.36 -10.06 -16.97
C GLU A 230 -18.06 -8.79 -16.50
N ASN A 231 -19.04 -8.91 -15.61
CA ASN A 231 -19.75 -7.78 -15.01
C ASN A 231 -18.79 -6.86 -14.23
N LEU A 232 -17.88 -7.43 -13.45
CA LEU A 232 -16.88 -6.67 -12.69
C LEU A 232 -15.95 -5.91 -13.62
N ALA A 233 -15.47 -6.53 -14.71
CA ALA A 233 -14.63 -5.87 -15.71
C ALA A 233 -15.37 -4.71 -16.41
N GLN A 234 -16.62 -4.93 -16.80
CA GLN A 234 -17.46 -3.91 -17.44
C GLN A 234 -17.72 -2.72 -16.50
N ASN A 235 -18.09 -3.00 -15.26
CA ASN A 235 -18.32 -1.97 -14.25
C ASN A 235 -17.04 -1.17 -13.96
N SER A 236 -15.89 -1.86 -13.86
CA SER A 236 -14.59 -1.20 -13.64
C SER A 236 -14.21 -0.31 -14.80
N LEU A 237 -14.47 -0.74 -16.05
CA LEU A 237 -14.22 0.10 -17.23
C LEU A 237 -15.12 1.33 -17.26
N ALA A 238 -16.39 1.21 -16.89
CA ALA A 238 -17.30 2.33 -16.81
C ALA A 238 -16.86 3.34 -15.73
N LYS A 239 -16.44 2.86 -14.55
CA LYS A 239 -15.88 3.71 -13.48
C LYS A 239 -14.61 4.42 -13.91
N LEU A 240 -13.70 3.74 -14.62
CA LEU A 240 -12.49 4.35 -15.16
C LEU A 240 -12.79 5.48 -16.12
N LYS A 241 -13.73 5.28 -17.06
CA LYS A 241 -14.17 6.31 -17.99
C LYS A 241 -14.76 7.52 -17.28
N ASN A 242 -15.65 7.31 -16.32
CA ASN A 242 -16.23 8.38 -15.52
C ASN A 242 -15.17 9.17 -14.74
N LEU A 243 -14.19 8.48 -14.15
CA LEU A 243 -13.07 9.12 -13.46
C LEU A 243 -12.21 9.94 -14.43
N ALA A 244 -11.94 9.40 -15.62
CA ALA A 244 -11.18 10.09 -16.65
C ALA A 244 -11.87 11.39 -17.10
N GLU A 245 -13.16 11.35 -17.36
CA GLU A 245 -13.99 12.52 -17.73
C GLU A 245 -13.99 13.57 -16.61
N LYS A 246 -14.14 13.15 -15.36
CA LYS A 246 -14.05 14.07 -14.21
C LYS A 246 -12.69 14.75 -14.10
N ILE A 247 -11.59 14.00 -14.28
CA ILE A 247 -10.23 14.58 -14.23
C ILE A 247 -10.00 15.54 -15.40
N ASP A 248 -10.47 15.20 -16.60
CA ASP A 248 -10.36 16.06 -17.76
C ASP A 248 -11.06 17.41 -17.53
N SER A 249 -12.25 17.40 -16.94
CA SER A 249 -13.00 18.60 -16.59
C SER A 249 -12.30 19.52 -15.58
N LEU A 250 -11.31 19.02 -14.79
CA LEU A 250 -10.53 19.83 -13.86
C LEU A 250 -9.57 20.81 -14.55
N GLN A 251 -9.30 20.64 -15.85
CA GLN A 251 -8.50 21.61 -16.61
C GLN A 251 -9.15 22.99 -16.63
N GLU A 252 -10.49 23.05 -16.56
CA GLU A 252 -11.27 24.28 -16.51
C GLU A 252 -11.36 24.88 -15.10
N ASP A 253 -11.40 24.03 -14.07
CA ASP A 253 -11.47 24.44 -12.66
C ASP A 253 -10.68 23.47 -11.75
N PRO A 254 -9.37 23.71 -11.53
CA PRO A 254 -8.54 22.85 -10.69
C PRO A 254 -9.00 22.73 -9.22
N LEU A 255 -9.80 23.67 -8.71
CA LEU A 255 -10.30 23.63 -7.33
C LEU A 255 -11.28 22.48 -7.11
N ARG A 256 -11.92 22.01 -8.18
CA ARG A 256 -12.85 20.87 -8.14
C ARG A 256 -12.16 19.52 -7.89
N ILE A 257 -10.84 19.47 -7.80
CA ILE A 257 -10.10 18.23 -7.43
C ILE A 257 -10.63 17.61 -6.13
N ILE A 258 -11.22 18.41 -5.25
CA ILE A 258 -11.87 17.95 -4.03
C ILE A 258 -12.99 16.92 -4.30
N GLU A 259 -13.67 17.03 -5.45
CA GLU A 259 -14.77 16.15 -5.84
C GLU A 259 -14.33 14.74 -6.24
N LEU A 260 -13.04 14.55 -6.53
CA LEU A 260 -12.47 13.23 -6.82
C LEU A 260 -12.15 12.44 -5.55
N GLY A 261 -12.03 13.15 -4.42
CA GLY A 261 -11.73 12.54 -3.12
C GLY A 261 -13.00 12.02 -2.46
N ASN A 262 -12.89 10.84 -1.86
CA ASN A 262 -13.94 10.27 -1.02
C ASN A 262 -13.35 9.96 0.37
N PRO A 263 -13.25 10.98 1.25
CA PRO A 263 -12.61 10.82 2.56
C PRO A 263 -13.45 9.97 3.51
N GLY A 264 -12.79 9.06 4.20
CA GLY A 264 -13.37 8.13 5.17
C GLY A 264 -12.28 7.33 5.88
N ASP A 265 -12.62 6.17 6.41
CA ASP A 265 -11.70 5.32 7.21
C ASP A 265 -10.45 4.89 6.44
N THR A 266 -10.59 4.67 5.13
CA THR A 266 -9.47 4.30 4.25
C THR A 266 -8.38 5.38 4.15
N CYS A 267 -8.69 6.64 4.52
CA CYS A 267 -7.71 7.72 4.56
C CYS A 267 -6.62 7.50 5.62
N ALA A 268 -6.89 6.72 6.66
CA ALA A 268 -5.88 6.39 7.68
C ALA A 268 -4.63 5.74 7.06
N TRP A 269 -4.78 5.04 5.94
CA TRP A 269 -3.71 4.33 5.22
C TRP A 269 -3.27 5.03 3.93
N CYS A 270 -3.87 6.17 3.60
CA CYS A 270 -3.57 6.89 2.37
C CYS A 270 -2.26 7.68 2.50
N GLN A 271 -1.30 7.41 1.63
CA GLN A 271 -0.02 8.14 1.60
C GLN A 271 -0.13 9.56 1.03
N TYR A 272 -1.22 9.88 0.34
CA TYR A 272 -1.43 11.17 -0.33
C TYR A 272 -2.23 12.18 0.50
N ARG A 273 -2.67 11.79 1.71
CA ARG A 273 -3.51 12.68 2.53
C ARG A 273 -2.88 14.01 2.92
N PRO A 274 -1.54 14.20 2.98
CA PRO A 274 -0.95 15.53 3.19
C PRO A 274 -1.38 16.56 2.15
N SER A 275 -1.43 16.17 0.87
CA SER A 275 -1.87 17.03 -0.23
C SER A 275 -3.34 16.87 -0.61
N CYS A 276 -4.12 16.01 0.07
CA CYS A 276 -5.51 15.77 -0.30
C CYS A 276 -6.45 16.87 0.25
N PRO A 277 -7.04 17.72 -0.61
CA PRO A 277 -7.92 18.79 -0.14
C PRO A 277 -9.22 18.25 0.44
N ALA A 278 -9.76 17.17 -0.14
CA ALA A 278 -10.97 16.52 0.37
C ALA A 278 -10.76 15.97 1.79
N TYR A 279 -9.61 15.35 2.06
CA TYR A 279 -9.27 14.86 3.39
C TYR A 279 -9.10 16.01 4.39
N LYS A 280 -8.40 17.08 4.01
CA LYS A 280 -8.21 18.27 4.87
C LYS A 280 -9.55 18.90 5.24
N ASP A 281 -10.44 19.08 4.26
CA ASP A 281 -11.78 19.63 4.49
C ASP A 281 -12.64 18.71 5.37
N PHE A 282 -12.59 17.41 5.12
CA PHE A 282 -13.28 16.43 5.93
C PHE A 282 -12.82 16.45 7.40
N ARG A 283 -11.50 16.53 7.66
CA ARG A 283 -10.96 16.60 9.04
C ARG A 283 -11.30 17.90 9.78
N LYS A 284 -11.47 19.00 9.07
CA LYS A 284 -11.97 20.24 9.68
C LYS A 284 -13.41 20.14 10.17
N LYS A 285 -14.23 19.35 9.50
CA LYS A 285 -15.66 19.22 9.76
C LYS A 285 -16.02 18.05 10.69
N ASN A 286 -15.15 17.05 10.79
CA ASN A 286 -15.43 15.80 11.48
C ASN A 286 -14.35 15.48 12.51
N ALA A 287 -14.77 15.18 13.74
CA ALA A 287 -13.87 14.67 14.76
C ALA A 287 -13.28 13.30 14.37
N TYR A 288 -12.15 12.95 14.96
CA TYR A 288 -11.60 11.62 14.83
C TYR A 288 -12.50 10.61 15.57
N PRO A 289 -12.67 9.38 15.03
CA PRO A 289 -13.39 8.32 15.72
C PRO A 289 -12.81 8.05 17.11
N GLU A 290 -13.66 7.58 18.01
CA GLU A 290 -13.22 7.13 19.32
C GLU A 290 -12.20 6.00 19.17
N GLY A 291 -11.18 5.99 20.04
CA GLY A 291 -10.08 5.02 19.95
C GLY A 291 -9.00 5.34 18.92
N THR A 292 -9.15 6.40 18.12
CA THR A 292 -8.09 6.86 17.22
C THR A 292 -6.83 7.22 18.03
N ASN A 293 -5.69 6.69 17.59
CA ASN A 293 -4.39 6.94 18.22
C ASN A 293 -3.40 7.72 17.32
N ARG A 294 -3.79 8.01 16.08
CA ARG A 294 -3.02 8.75 15.10
C ARG A 294 -3.81 9.95 14.60
N PHE A 295 -3.18 11.13 14.64
CA PHE A 295 -3.82 12.40 14.33
C PHE A 295 -3.00 13.14 13.27
N ASP A 296 -3.69 13.80 12.37
CA ASP A 296 -3.10 14.75 11.44
C ASP A 296 -3.54 16.15 11.83
N LEU A 297 -2.60 17.08 11.89
CA LEU A 297 -2.79 18.41 12.43
C LEU A 297 -2.35 19.45 11.40
N TRP A 298 -3.06 20.54 11.32
CA TRP A 298 -2.69 21.70 10.51
C TRP A 298 -2.75 22.95 11.38
N GLY A 299 -1.68 23.71 11.41
CA GLY A 299 -1.60 24.91 12.22
C GLY A 299 -0.57 25.90 11.71
N THR A 300 -0.47 27.00 12.41
CA THR A 300 0.53 28.02 12.17
C THR A 300 1.67 27.84 13.17
N PHE A 301 2.90 27.85 12.69
CA PHE A 301 4.09 27.77 13.52
C PHE A 301 4.18 28.96 14.46
N ASN A 302 4.33 28.69 15.75
CA ASN A 302 4.43 29.70 16.81
C ASN A 302 5.83 29.75 17.43
N GLY A 303 6.59 28.63 17.41
CA GLY A 303 7.94 28.60 17.95
C GLY A 303 8.41 27.21 18.34
N LEU A 304 9.68 27.16 18.75
CA LEU A 304 10.32 25.96 19.30
C LEU A 304 10.70 26.19 20.76
N LYS A 305 10.51 25.19 21.60
CA LYS A 305 10.98 25.19 23.00
C LYS A 305 11.98 24.07 23.23
N LYS A 306 12.97 24.33 24.04
CA LYS A 306 13.91 23.30 24.49
C LYS A 306 13.20 22.28 25.36
N SER A 307 13.49 21.02 25.15
CA SER A 307 13.08 19.90 25.98
C SER A 307 14.33 19.14 26.45
N ARG A 308 14.18 17.91 26.92
CA ARG A 308 15.32 17.05 27.26
C ARG A 308 16.08 16.71 25.97
N ALA A 309 17.36 17.10 25.90
CA ALA A 309 18.19 16.80 24.71
C ALA A 309 18.17 15.31 24.34
N PRO A 310 18.09 14.97 23.06
CA PRO A 310 18.15 15.84 21.88
C PRO A 310 16.78 16.40 21.42
N PHE A 311 15.73 16.25 22.21
CA PHE A 311 14.36 16.55 21.80
C PHE A 311 14.00 18.03 22.02
N ILE A 312 13.06 18.50 21.19
CA ILE A 312 12.45 19.82 21.26
C ILE A 312 10.93 19.69 21.24
N VAL A 313 10.25 20.77 21.61
CA VAL A 313 8.80 20.91 21.51
C VAL A 313 8.50 21.95 20.45
N LEU A 314 7.62 21.60 19.51
CA LEU A 314 7.07 22.51 18.52
C LEU A 314 5.73 23.04 19.03
N GLU A 315 5.52 24.34 18.97
CA GLU A 315 4.24 24.97 19.24
C GLU A 315 3.54 25.37 17.96
N LEU A 316 2.31 24.91 17.81
CA LEU A 316 1.40 25.26 16.72
C LEU A 316 0.19 26.00 17.25
N LYS A 317 -0.24 27.03 16.55
CA LYS A 317 -1.53 27.66 16.75
C LYS A 317 -2.55 27.02 15.84
N ILE A 318 -3.52 26.32 16.42
CA ILE A 318 -4.61 25.62 15.72
C ILE A 318 -5.94 26.19 16.23
N GLU A 319 -6.73 26.80 15.34
CA GLU A 319 -8.00 27.43 15.70
C GLU A 319 -7.92 28.38 16.91
N GLY A 320 -6.82 29.16 16.95
CA GLY A 320 -6.58 30.12 18.03
C GLY A 320 -6.00 29.52 19.31
N LYS A 321 -5.93 28.19 19.45
CA LYS A 321 -5.35 27.49 20.61
C LYS A 321 -3.89 27.11 20.34
N LEU A 322 -3.05 27.23 21.38
CA LEU A 322 -1.66 26.79 21.31
C LEU A 322 -1.59 25.29 21.66
N ILE A 323 -1.06 24.51 20.72
CA ILE A 323 -0.91 23.06 20.82
C ILE A 323 0.57 22.70 20.81
N SER A 324 1.00 21.88 21.77
CA SER A 324 2.39 21.43 21.89
C SER A 324 2.58 20.05 21.25
N ILE A 325 3.60 19.92 20.43
CA ILE A 325 4.04 18.67 19.81
C ILE A 325 5.39 18.32 20.42
N GLN A 326 5.46 17.20 21.12
CA GLN A 326 6.60 16.79 21.94
C GLN A 326 7.44 15.70 21.23
N ASP A 327 8.62 15.44 21.78
CA ASP A 327 9.55 14.39 21.36
C ASP A 327 10.08 14.55 19.93
N LEU A 328 10.11 15.77 19.40
CA LEU A 328 10.68 16.06 18.10
C LEU A 328 12.22 15.99 18.15
N ASN A 329 12.78 15.11 17.35
CA ASN A 329 14.22 15.06 17.13
C ASN A 329 14.56 15.87 15.86
N PRO A 330 15.33 16.99 15.96
CA PRO A 330 15.67 17.81 14.80
C PRO A 330 16.43 17.06 13.69
N ILE A 331 17.20 16.03 14.05
CA ILE A 331 17.90 15.18 13.05
C ILE A 331 16.91 14.43 12.17
N LEU A 332 15.78 13.99 12.73
CA LEU A 332 14.73 13.28 12.00
C LEU A 332 13.79 14.23 11.25
N HIS A 333 13.74 15.49 11.66
CA HIS A 333 12.84 16.51 11.12
C HIS A 333 13.61 17.79 10.74
N PRO A 334 14.48 17.76 9.73
CA PRO A 334 15.33 18.90 9.36
C PRO A 334 14.56 20.14 8.88
N ILE A 335 13.26 19.98 8.58
CA ILE A 335 12.38 21.10 8.24
C ILE A 335 12.24 22.11 9.41
N LEU A 336 12.45 21.67 10.66
CA LEU A 336 12.32 22.52 11.84
C LEU A 336 13.25 23.74 11.80
N ASP A 337 14.45 23.59 11.23
CA ASP A 337 15.43 24.68 11.07
C ASP A 337 15.04 25.72 10.00
N LYS A 338 14.02 25.38 9.18
CA LYS A 338 13.52 26.23 8.08
C LYS A 338 12.17 26.87 8.39
N LEU A 339 11.62 26.60 9.57
CA LEU A 339 10.35 27.21 9.97
C LEU A 339 10.58 28.61 10.49
N THR A 340 9.76 29.54 10.03
CA THR A 340 9.68 30.93 10.49
C THR A 340 8.29 31.20 11.06
N GLU A 341 8.17 32.19 11.93
CA GLU A 341 6.90 32.57 12.55
C GLU A 341 5.81 32.76 11.49
N ASN A 342 4.63 32.23 11.79
CA ASN A 342 3.45 32.22 10.92
C ASN A 342 3.51 31.28 9.69
N ASP A 343 4.53 30.47 9.54
CA ASP A 343 4.52 29.41 8.52
C ASP A 343 3.36 28.42 8.76
N SER A 344 2.70 28.02 7.67
CA SER A 344 1.73 26.92 7.71
C SER A 344 2.45 25.57 7.84
N VAL A 345 2.07 24.78 8.84
CA VAL A 345 2.66 23.47 9.13
C VAL A 345 1.60 22.39 9.17
N GLY A 346 1.88 21.27 8.51
CA GLY A 346 1.13 20.03 8.61
C GLY A 346 1.94 18.97 9.36
N ILE A 347 1.32 18.30 10.32
CA ILE A 347 1.90 17.18 11.05
C ILE A 347 1.00 15.97 10.85
N PHE A 348 1.58 14.87 10.40
CA PHE A 348 0.85 13.65 10.05
C PHE A 348 1.31 12.48 10.89
N ASN A 349 0.38 11.63 11.30
CA ASN A 349 0.59 10.48 12.19
C ASN A 349 1.07 10.85 13.61
N ALA A 350 0.76 12.03 14.12
CA ALA A 350 1.03 12.36 15.53
C ALA A 350 0.20 11.48 16.46
N LYS A 351 0.74 11.13 17.64
CA LYS A 351 0.02 10.42 18.70
C LYS A 351 -0.47 11.41 19.75
N ILE A 352 -1.64 11.17 20.31
CA ILE A 352 -2.07 11.96 21.45
C ILE A 352 -1.33 11.50 22.72
N SER A 353 -0.92 12.44 23.57
CA SER A 353 -0.32 12.12 24.86
C SER A 353 -1.34 11.50 25.83
N ARG A 354 -0.88 10.79 26.84
CA ARG A 354 -1.75 10.13 27.83
C ARG A 354 -2.71 11.09 28.54
N ASN A 355 -2.26 12.31 28.81
CA ASN A 355 -3.08 13.35 29.46
C ASN A 355 -3.97 14.12 28.47
N LYS A 356 -3.92 13.78 27.16
CA LYS A 356 -4.67 14.41 26.06
C LYS A 356 -4.42 15.93 25.90
N GLN A 357 -3.32 16.46 26.45
CA GLN A 357 -2.99 17.91 26.40
C GLN A 357 -1.95 18.26 25.33
N SER A 358 -1.28 17.27 24.79
CA SER A 358 -0.24 17.46 23.77
C SER A 358 -0.21 16.29 22.80
N TYR A 359 0.58 16.45 21.75
CA TYR A 359 0.83 15.37 20.80
C TYR A 359 2.29 14.93 20.87
N LEU A 360 2.53 13.68 20.56
CA LEU A 360 3.85 13.04 20.54
C LEU A 360 4.16 12.61 19.12
N VAL A 361 5.44 12.58 18.79
CA VAL A 361 5.92 12.07 17.50
C VAL A 361 6.62 10.73 17.66
N ASP A 362 6.62 9.95 16.59
CA ASP A 362 7.42 8.72 16.47
C ASP A 362 8.02 8.61 15.05
N LEU A 363 8.65 7.49 14.74
CA LEU A 363 9.31 7.26 13.45
C LEU A 363 8.38 7.39 12.23
N SER A 364 7.06 7.27 12.42
CA SER A 364 6.08 7.40 11.34
C SER A 364 5.51 8.81 11.20
N THR A 365 5.81 9.70 12.13
CA THR A 365 5.32 11.08 12.10
C THR A 365 6.10 11.88 11.06
N VAL A 366 5.37 12.61 10.22
CA VAL A 366 5.95 13.46 9.18
C VAL A 366 5.50 14.90 9.37
N LEU A 367 6.46 15.83 9.26
CA LEU A 367 6.23 17.27 9.32
C LEU A 367 6.43 17.88 7.94
N TYR A 368 5.51 18.76 7.58
CA TYR A 368 5.59 19.56 6.36
C TYR A 368 5.41 21.05 6.63
N LYS A 369 6.26 21.88 6.04
CA LYS A 369 5.94 23.27 5.76
C LYS A 369 5.06 23.29 4.53
N ILE A 370 3.89 23.91 4.62
CA ILE A 370 2.91 24.00 3.54
C ILE A 370 3.12 25.33 2.83
N THR A 371 3.39 25.28 1.54
CA THR A 371 3.64 26.45 0.69
C THR A 371 2.42 26.83 -0.13
#